data_c827a2ca23a042561a782367481ea069
#
_entry.id   c827a2ca23a042561a782367481ea069
#
_cell.length_a   1.000
_cell.length_b   1.000
_cell.length_c   1.000
_cell.angle_alpha   90.00
_cell.angle_beta   90.00
_cell.angle_gamma   90.00
#
_symmetry.space_group_name_H-M   'P 1'
#
loop_
_entity.id
_entity.type
_entity.pdbx_description
1 polymer ?
#
loop_
_entity_poly.entity_id
_entity_poly.type
_entity_poly.pdbx_seq_one_letter_code
_entity_poly.pdbx_strand_id
1 'polypeptide(L)'
;MERRIFGIESEYGVTCVSPNGQRRLSPDEVARYMFRRVVAWGRSSNVFLENGSRLYLDVGSHPEYATPECDSVYDVVTHDKAGERILEQLLQNAEIRLREEGIDGRLYLFKNNTDSAGNSYGSHENYCTTRNEDISNYDQVLIPFFVSRQIFSGAGKVLQTARDWQEVEDANTNGVSEKQYS
;
A
#
# COMPACT_ATOMS: atom_id res chain seq x y z
N MET A 1 7.98 -8.21 30.03
CA MET A 1 7.77 -7.20 28.97
C MET A 1 6.26 -6.90 28.98
N GLU A 2 5.88 -5.66 29.22
CA GLU A 2 4.47 -5.29 29.12
C GLU A 2 3.99 -5.50 27.68
N ARG A 3 2.80 -6.08 27.52
CA ARG A 3 2.17 -6.23 26.21
C ARG A 3 1.79 -4.84 25.70
N ARG A 4 2.21 -4.51 24.49
CA ARG A 4 1.83 -3.27 23.82
C ARG A 4 0.96 -3.60 22.62
N ILE A 5 -0.03 -2.74 22.40
CA ILE A 5 -0.93 -2.85 21.25
C ILE A 5 -0.30 -2.13 20.06
N PHE A 6 -0.35 -2.77 18.92
CA PHE A 6 0.09 -2.22 17.65
C PHE A 6 -0.75 -2.78 16.50
N GLY A 7 -0.66 -2.14 15.34
CA GLY A 7 -1.36 -2.57 14.13
C GLY A 7 -0.70 -2.02 12.88
N ILE A 8 -1.13 -2.53 11.74
CA ILE A 8 -0.64 -2.15 10.42
C ILE A 8 -1.83 -1.74 9.55
N GLU A 9 -1.64 -0.68 8.77
CA GLU A 9 -2.52 -0.30 7.67
C GLU A 9 -1.76 -0.48 6.36
N SER A 10 -2.39 -1.08 5.37
CA SER A 10 -1.81 -1.28 4.05
C SER A 10 -2.75 -0.78 2.97
N GLU A 11 -2.26 0.15 2.17
CA GLU A 11 -2.93 0.62 0.96
C GLU A 11 -2.54 -0.21 -0.25
N TYR A 12 -3.46 -0.32 -1.19
CA TYR A 12 -3.26 -1.09 -2.41
C TYR A 12 -3.60 -0.26 -3.65
N GLY A 13 -2.75 -0.38 -4.65
CA GLY A 13 -3.06 0.09 -5.99
C GLY A 13 -3.92 -0.90 -6.74
N VAL A 14 -4.81 -0.41 -7.60
CA VAL A 14 -5.65 -1.24 -8.46
C VAL A 14 -5.57 -0.79 -9.91
N THR A 15 -5.66 -1.72 -10.83
CA THR A 15 -5.77 -1.41 -12.26
C THR A 15 -6.59 -2.44 -13.00
N CYS A 16 -7.11 -2.05 -14.15
CA CYS A 16 -7.79 -2.93 -15.09
C CYS A 16 -7.02 -2.99 -16.41
N VAL A 17 -6.73 -4.18 -16.89
CA VAL A 17 -6.17 -4.42 -18.21
C VAL A 17 -7.26 -5.02 -19.09
N SER A 18 -7.68 -4.28 -20.11
CA SER A 18 -8.69 -4.72 -21.06
C SER A 18 -8.02 -5.27 -22.34
N PRO A 19 -8.39 -6.46 -22.80
CA PRO A 19 -7.92 -6.95 -24.08
C PRO A 19 -8.55 -6.13 -25.22
N ASN A 20 -7.84 -6.02 -26.33
CA ASN A 20 -8.35 -5.53 -27.60
C ASN A 20 -8.91 -4.08 -27.64
N GLY A 21 -8.36 -3.16 -26.87
CA GLY A 21 -8.69 -1.73 -26.98
C GLY A 21 -10.11 -1.36 -26.50
N GLN A 22 -10.79 -2.24 -25.76
CA GLN A 22 -12.04 -1.92 -25.10
C GLN A 22 -11.85 -0.83 -24.04
N ARG A 23 -12.97 -0.24 -23.57
CA ARG A 23 -12.96 0.78 -22.53
C ARG A 23 -12.14 0.32 -21.33
N ARG A 24 -11.07 1.05 -21.06
CA ARG A 24 -10.24 0.84 -19.85
C ARG A 24 -10.92 1.47 -18.66
N LEU A 25 -11.18 0.69 -17.61
CA LEU A 25 -11.67 1.22 -16.35
C LEU A 25 -10.56 1.99 -15.65
N SER A 26 -10.91 3.14 -15.08
CA SER A 26 -10.03 3.87 -14.19
C SER A 26 -9.84 3.13 -12.86
N PRO A 27 -8.76 3.41 -12.09
CA PRO A 27 -8.60 2.86 -10.75
C PRO A 27 -9.81 3.11 -9.84
N ASP A 28 -10.41 4.30 -9.91
CA ASP A 28 -11.63 4.64 -9.16
C ASP A 28 -12.83 3.73 -9.50
N GLU A 29 -13.02 3.45 -10.80
CA GLU A 29 -14.08 2.53 -11.22
C GLU A 29 -13.82 1.12 -10.72
N VAL A 30 -12.57 0.65 -10.80
CA VAL A 30 -12.17 -0.68 -10.27
C VAL A 30 -12.43 -0.76 -8.77
N ALA A 31 -12.00 0.22 -8.00
CA ALA A 31 -12.21 0.27 -6.56
C ALA A 31 -13.71 0.25 -6.20
N ARG A 32 -14.55 0.99 -6.95
CA ARG A 32 -16.01 0.94 -6.77
C ARG A 32 -16.60 -0.44 -7.07
N TYR A 33 -16.13 -1.12 -8.09
CA TYR A 33 -16.55 -2.50 -8.37
C TYR A 33 -16.15 -3.46 -7.24
N MET A 34 -14.94 -3.35 -6.72
CA MET A 34 -14.47 -4.15 -5.58
C MET A 34 -15.34 -3.93 -4.34
N PHE A 35 -15.62 -2.67 -4.00
CA PHE A 35 -16.30 -2.29 -2.77
C PHE A 35 -17.84 -2.28 -2.88
N ARG A 36 -18.42 -2.56 -4.03
CA ARG A 36 -19.87 -2.50 -4.23
C ARG A 36 -20.69 -3.30 -3.21
N ARG A 37 -20.24 -4.51 -2.85
CA ARG A 37 -20.89 -5.32 -1.81
C ARG A 37 -20.60 -4.82 -0.41
N VAL A 38 -19.40 -4.33 -0.16
CA VAL A 38 -19.00 -3.73 1.12
C VAL A 38 -19.89 -2.53 1.43
N VAL A 39 -20.05 -1.63 0.46
CA VAL A 39 -20.95 -0.47 0.57
C VAL A 39 -22.40 -0.89 0.75
N ALA A 40 -22.87 -1.89 0.04
CA ALA A 40 -24.24 -2.38 0.15
C ALA A 40 -24.53 -2.98 1.53
N TRP A 41 -23.56 -3.67 2.12
CA TRP A 41 -23.67 -4.27 3.46
C TRP A 41 -23.50 -3.24 4.56
N GLY A 42 -22.39 -2.48 4.55
CA GLY A 42 -22.05 -1.52 5.61
C GLY A 42 -22.63 -0.13 5.44
N ARG A 43 -23.31 0.14 4.30
CA ARG A 43 -23.77 1.47 3.89
C ARG A 43 -22.68 2.55 3.84
N SER A 44 -21.43 2.10 3.77
CA SER A 44 -20.23 2.94 3.75
C SER A 44 -19.10 2.22 3.04
N SER A 45 -18.18 2.96 2.45
CA SER A 45 -16.90 2.44 1.98
C SER A 45 -15.87 2.28 3.11
N ASN A 46 -16.30 2.33 4.35
CA ASN A 46 -15.47 2.26 5.54
C ASN A 46 -16.21 1.42 6.59
N VAL A 47 -15.81 0.18 6.77
CA VAL A 47 -16.48 -0.79 7.61
C VAL A 47 -15.50 -1.52 8.52
N PHE A 48 -15.95 -1.82 9.74
CA PHE A 48 -15.27 -2.76 10.62
C PHE A 48 -15.75 -4.18 10.33
N LEU A 49 -14.80 -5.11 10.30
CA LEU A 49 -15.04 -6.53 10.12
C LEU A 49 -15.23 -7.22 11.47
N GLU A 50 -15.75 -8.45 11.47
CA GLU A 50 -16.01 -9.23 12.69
C GLU A 50 -14.77 -9.46 13.55
N ASN A 51 -13.59 -9.50 12.92
CA ASN A 51 -12.31 -9.66 13.62
C ASN A 51 -11.73 -8.35 14.18
N GLY A 52 -12.47 -7.24 14.10
CA GLY A 52 -12.02 -5.92 14.53
C GLY A 52 -11.16 -5.15 13.51
N SER A 53 -10.82 -5.77 12.38
CA SER A 53 -10.12 -5.10 11.28
C SER A 53 -11.01 -4.07 10.60
N ARG A 54 -10.39 -3.12 9.93
CA ARG A 54 -11.08 -2.09 9.15
C ARG A 54 -10.76 -2.24 7.67
N LEU A 55 -11.80 -2.19 6.85
CA LEU A 55 -11.70 -2.22 5.40
C LEU A 55 -12.32 -0.94 4.84
N TYR A 56 -11.59 -0.22 4.02
CA TYR A 56 -12.06 1.07 3.51
C TYR A 56 -11.39 1.48 2.18
N LEU A 57 -11.97 2.50 1.55
CA LEU A 57 -11.35 3.23 0.45
C LEU A 57 -10.77 4.54 0.98
N ASP A 58 -9.47 4.69 0.84
CA ASP A 58 -8.78 5.92 1.19
C ASP A 58 -8.77 6.93 0.03
N VAL A 59 -8.18 8.09 0.26
CA VAL A 59 -8.03 9.17 -0.73
C VAL A 59 -7.36 8.62 -1.99
N GLY A 60 -7.91 8.94 -3.16
CA GLY A 60 -7.47 8.37 -4.43
C GLY A 60 -8.09 7.02 -4.75
N SER A 61 -9.11 6.59 -3.99
CA SER A 61 -9.80 5.30 -4.17
C SER A 61 -8.90 4.08 -3.99
N HIS A 62 -7.90 4.21 -3.12
CA HIS A 62 -7.04 3.08 -2.75
C HIS A 62 -7.79 2.14 -1.80
N PRO A 63 -7.96 0.85 -2.15
CA PRO A 63 -8.38 -0.14 -1.17
C PRO A 63 -7.38 -0.21 -0.03
N GLU A 64 -7.87 -0.11 1.19
CA GLU A 64 -7.03 -0.15 2.37
C GLU A 64 -7.59 -1.11 3.41
N TYR A 65 -6.68 -1.81 4.07
CA TYR A 65 -6.97 -2.73 5.16
C TYR A 65 -6.11 -2.39 6.36
N ALA A 66 -6.77 -2.10 7.48
CA ALA A 66 -6.15 -1.95 8.79
C ALA A 66 -6.39 -3.22 9.62
N THR A 67 -5.33 -3.78 10.20
CA THR A 67 -5.44 -4.90 11.12
C THR A 67 -6.26 -4.51 12.35
N PRO A 68 -6.82 -5.47 13.11
CA PRO A 68 -7.29 -5.18 14.45
C PRO A 68 -6.10 -4.81 15.36
N GLU A 69 -6.42 -4.37 16.55
CA GLU A 69 -5.44 -4.18 17.61
C GLU A 69 -4.78 -5.52 17.94
N CYS A 70 -3.46 -5.61 17.75
CA CYS A 70 -2.68 -6.82 17.98
C CYS A 70 -1.71 -6.61 19.14
N ASP A 71 -1.44 -7.66 19.92
CA ASP A 71 -0.47 -7.62 21.00
C ASP A 71 0.71 -8.60 20.78
N SER A 72 0.74 -9.27 19.65
CA SER A 72 1.81 -10.16 19.23
C SER A 72 2.18 -9.98 17.74
N VAL A 73 3.43 -10.27 17.41
CA VAL A 73 3.91 -10.26 16.02
C VAL A 73 3.18 -11.31 15.19
N TYR A 74 2.83 -12.45 15.77
CA TYR A 74 2.09 -13.50 15.09
C TYR A 74 0.70 -13.02 14.67
N ASP A 75 -0.01 -12.32 15.55
CA ASP A 75 -1.36 -11.81 15.26
C ASP A 75 -1.32 -10.75 14.16
N VAL A 76 -0.40 -9.78 14.23
CA VAL A 76 -0.33 -8.74 13.21
C VAL A 76 -0.02 -9.32 11.83
N VAL A 77 0.90 -10.27 11.74
CA VAL A 77 1.23 -10.94 10.47
C VAL A 77 0.03 -11.76 9.96
N THR A 78 -0.65 -12.46 10.84
CA THR A 78 -1.84 -13.25 10.48
C THR A 78 -2.95 -12.35 9.96
N HIS A 79 -3.21 -11.23 10.62
CA HIS A 79 -4.24 -10.28 10.21
C HIS A 79 -3.87 -9.50 8.93
N ASP A 80 -2.60 -9.13 8.73
CA ASP A 80 -2.14 -8.54 7.46
C ASP A 80 -2.38 -9.51 6.30
N LYS A 81 -2.02 -10.80 6.47
CA LYS A 81 -2.28 -11.82 5.45
C LYS A 81 -3.77 -12.12 5.25
N ALA A 82 -4.57 -12.03 6.28
CA ALA A 82 -6.03 -12.12 6.14
C ALA A 82 -6.60 -10.96 5.31
N GLY A 83 -6.08 -9.74 5.50
CA GLY A 83 -6.43 -8.56 4.71
C GLY A 83 -6.13 -8.74 3.22
N GLU A 84 -4.94 -9.26 2.89
CA GLU A 84 -4.59 -9.59 1.51
C GLU A 84 -5.61 -10.56 0.87
N ARG A 85 -6.02 -11.60 1.60
CA ARG A 85 -7.02 -12.58 1.12
C ARG A 85 -8.40 -11.98 0.94
N ILE A 86 -8.81 -11.10 1.84
CA ILE A 86 -10.10 -10.40 1.74
C ILE A 86 -10.12 -9.52 0.49
N LEU A 87 -9.08 -8.72 0.26
CA LEU A 87 -8.99 -7.85 -0.91
C LEU A 87 -8.89 -8.65 -2.22
N GLU A 88 -8.14 -9.76 -2.25
CA GLU A 88 -8.09 -10.69 -3.38
C GLU A 88 -9.49 -11.24 -3.71
N GLN A 89 -10.27 -11.63 -2.71
CA GLN A 89 -11.65 -12.11 -2.90
C GLN A 89 -12.58 -11.00 -3.43
N LEU A 90 -12.43 -9.77 -2.95
CA LEU A 90 -13.19 -8.63 -3.48
C LEU A 90 -12.86 -8.36 -4.94
N LEU A 91 -11.59 -8.47 -5.31
CA LEU A 91 -11.12 -8.31 -6.69
C LEU A 91 -11.70 -9.39 -7.61
N GLN A 92 -11.64 -10.67 -7.21
CA GLN A 92 -12.21 -11.78 -7.96
C GLN A 92 -13.73 -11.61 -8.16
N ASN A 93 -14.44 -11.19 -7.10
CA ASN A 93 -15.87 -10.89 -7.18
C ASN A 93 -16.17 -9.70 -8.10
N ALA A 94 -15.28 -8.71 -8.16
CA ALA A 94 -15.40 -7.59 -9.07
C ALA A 94 -15.21 -8.03 -10.53
N GLU A 95 -14.24 -8.89 -10.83
CA GLU A 95 -14.03 -9.45 -12.18
C GLU A 95 -15.23 -10.26 -12.68
N ILE A 96 -15.88 -11.02 -11.80
CA ILE A 96 -17.10 -11.76 -12.15
C ILE A 96 -18.19 -10.79 -12.58
N ARG A 97 -18.42 -9.73 -11.79
CA ARG A 97 -19.44 -8.70 -12.10
C ARG A 97 -19.15 -7.93 -13.38
N LEU A 98 -17.88 -7.60 -13.64
CA LEU A 98 -17.51 -6.94 -14.90
C LEU A 98 -17.91 -7.81 -16.10
N ARG A 99 -17.64 -9.12 -16.03
CA ARG A 99 -18.02 -10.08 -17.09
C ARG A 99 -19.53 -10.17 -17.26
N GLU A 100 -20.30 -10.19 -16.16
CA GLU A 100 -21.77 -10.19 -16.18
C GLU A 100 -22.33 -8.92 -16.82
N GLU A 101 -21.65 -7.78 -16.68
CA GLU A 101 -21.99 -6.49 -17.27
C GLU A 101 -21.43 -6.33 -18.71
N GLY A 102 -20.81 -7.37 -19.27
CA GLY A 102 -20.24 -7.37 -20.63
C GLY A 102 -18.93 -6.58 -20.77
N ILE A 103 -18.28 -6.29 -19.66
CA ILE A 103 -16.97 -5.62 -19.63
C ILE A 103 -15.89 -6.68 -19.51
N ASP A 104 -15.08 -6.83 -20.56
CA ASP A 104 -13.95 -7.76 -20.54
C ASP A 104 -12.70 -7.03 -20.04
N GLY A 105 -12.20 -7.48 -18.90
CA GLY A 105 -11.02 -6.87 -18.27
C GLY A 105 -10.50 -7.75 -17.14
N ARG A 106 -9.18 -7.74 -16.99
CA ARG A 106 -8.50 -8.39 -15.87
C ARG A 106 -8.08 -7.35 -14.86
N LEU A 107 -8.44 -7.58 -13.61
CA LEU A 107 -8.12 -6.69 -12.50
C LEU A 107 -6.81 -7.14 -11.83
N TYR A 108 -6.03 -6.17 -11.40
CA TYR A 108 -4.80 -6.39 -10.64
C TYR A 108 -4.81 -5.54 -9.39
N LEU A 109 -4.31 -6.12 -8.31
CA LEU A 109 -4.11 -5.50 -7.01
C LEU A 109 -2.61 -5.48 -6.72
N PHE A 110 -2.10 -4.32 -6.32
CA PHE A 110 -0.68 -4.14 -6.03
C PHE A 110 -0.46 -3.69 -4.59
N LYS A 111 0.51 -4.31 -3.93
CA LYS A 111 1.06 -3.84 -2.66
C LYS A 111 2.46 -3.31 -2.95
N ASN A 112 2.61 -2.00 -3.03
CA ASN A 112 3.82 -1.35 -3.49
C ASN A 112 3.96 0.02 -2.82
N ASN A 113 5.15 0.43 -2.45
CA ASN A 113 5.37 1.74 -1.83
C ASN A 113 5.31 2.89 -2.83
N THR A 114 5.93 2.71 -4.00
CA THR A 114 5.91 3.71 -5.08
C THR A 114 5.88 3.02 -6.43
N ASP A 115 5.12 3.57 -7.36
CA ASP A 115 5.15 3.15 -8.76
C ASP A 115 6.23 3.91 -9.56
N SER A 116 6.32 3.62 -10.86
CA SER A 116 7.28 4.28 -11.76
C SER A 116 6.94 5.75 -12.07
N ALA A 117 5.69 6.16 -11.82
CA ALA A 117 5.24 7.53 -12.00
C ALA A 117 5.41 8.38 -10.73
N GLY A 118 5.86 7.78 -9.62
CA GLY A 118 6.05 8.45 -8.34
C GLY A 118 4.80 8.48 -7.45
N ASN A 119 3.71 7.78 -7.83
CA ASN A 119 2.58 7.60 -6.92
C ASN A 119 3.00 6.68 -5.78
N SER A 120 2.57 7.00 -4.57
CA SER A 120 2.87 6.21 -3.37
C SER A 120 1.62 5.53 -2.85
N TYR A 121 1.82 4.34 -2.30
CA TYR A 121 0.82 3.59 -1.55
C TYR A 121 1.30 3.47 -0.12
N GLY A 122 0.44 3.82 0.83
CA GLY A 122 0.80 3.88 2.24
C GLY A 122 0.99 2.50 2.86
N SER A 123 1.91 2.46 3.81
CA SER A 123 2.03 1.36 4.76
C SER A 123 2.30 1.98 6.12
N HIS A 124 1.27 2.03 6.96
CA HIS A 124 1.33 2.66 8.26
C HIS A 124 1.53 1.63 9.36
N GLU A 125 2.35 2.00 10.33
CA GLU A 125 2.54 1.23 11.56
C GLU A 125 2.02 2.07 12.73
N ASN A 126 1.09 1.52 13.49
CA ASN A 126 0.45 2.19 14.61
C ASN A 126 0.88 1.51 15.91
N TYR A 127 1.38 2.29 16.85
CA TYR A 127 1.87 1.80 18.14
C TYR A 127 1.20 2.54 19.29
N CYS A 128 0.60 1.80 20.22
CA CYS A 128 0.06 2.37 21.44
C CYS A 128 1.19 2.65 22.44
N THR A 129 1.33 3.90 22.86
CA THR A 129 2.30 4.33 23.86
C THR A 129 1.61 4.85 25.11
N THR A 130 2.34 5.00 26.22
CA THR A 130 1.82 5.61 27.43
C THR A 130 1.65 7.13 27.26
N ARG A 131 0.66 7.72 27.92
CA ARG A 131 0.40 9.16 27.83
C ARG A 131 1.45 10.03 28.53
N ASN A 132 2.25 9.44 29.40
CA ASN A 132 3.21 10.14 30.26
C ASN A 132 4.64 10.11 29.71
N GLU A 133 4.87 9.49 28.54
CA GLU A 133 6.17 9.46 27.92
C GLU A 133 6.41 10.77 27.14
N ASP A 134 7.60 11.32 27.26
CA ASP A 134 8.02 12.45 26.45
C ASP A 134 8.30 11.97 25.02
N ILE A 135 7.41 12.35 24.09
CA ILE A 135 7.48 11.96 22.68
C ILE A 135 8.80 12.40 22.04
N SER A 136 9.42 13.49 22.56
CA SER A 136 10.69 14.01 22.04
C SER A 136 11.85 13.01 22.15
N ASN A 137 11.73 11.99 23.00
CA ASN A 137 12.75 10.94 23.12
C ASN A 137 12.64 9.85 22.06
N TYR A 138 11.49 9.73 21.40
CA TYR A 138 11.29 8.69 20.38
C TYR A 138 12.06 8.96 19.10
N ASP A 139 12.26 10.22 18.73
CA ASP A 139 13.00 10.61 17.53
C ASP A 139 14.44 10.08 17.53
N GLN A 140 15.10 10.10 18.70
CA GLN A 140 16.48 9.62 18.87
C GLN A 140 16.63 8.12 18.61
N VAL A 141 15.55 7.35 18.75
CA VAL A 141 15.53 5.89 18.53
C VAL A 141 14.88 5.54 17.20
N LEU A 142 13.72 6.13 16.91
CA LEU A 142 12.92 5.76 15.74
C LEU A 142 13.53 6.26 14.43
N ILE A 143 14.09 7.45 14.39
CA ILE A 143 14.68 7.97 13.15
C ILE A 143 15.85 7.10 12.69
N PRO A 144 16.88 6.80 13.50
CA PRO A 144 17.94 5.90 13.12
C PRO A 144 17.44 4.50 12.73
N PHE A 145 16.44 3.99 13.46
CA PHE A 145 15.84 2.70 13.16
C PHE A 145 15.17 2.70 11.78
N PHE A 146 14.30 3.68 11.49
CA PHE A 146 13.60 3.76 10.22
C PHE A 146 14.52 3.96 9.03
N VAL A 147 15.61 4.70 9.20
CA VAL A 147 16.64 4.87 8.16
C VAL A 147 17.37 3.55 7.91
N SER A 148 17.81 2.87 8.97
CA SER A 148 18.60 1.64 8.84
C SER A 148 17.78 0.42 8.42
N ARG A 149 16.53 0.31 8.83
CA ARG A 149 15.68 -0.87 8.51
C ARG A 149 15.44 -1.03 7.00
N GLN A 150 15.53 0.04 6.22
CA GLN A 150 15.38 -0.03 4.77
C GLN A 150 16.38 -1.00 4.12
N ILE A 151 17.51 -1.25 4.76
CA ILE A 151 18.55 -2.15 4.26
C ILE A 151 18.14 -3.62 4.37
N PHE A 152 17.42 -4.02 5.41
CA PHE A 152 17.15 -5.43 5.72
C PHE A 152 15.68 -5.84 5.70
N SER A 153 14.77 -4.91 5.89
CA SER A 153 13.31 -5.17 5.85
C SER A 153 12.57 -4.09 5.11
N GLY A 154 13.28 -3.34 4.30
CA GLY A 154 12.72 -2.15 3.69
C GLY A 154 11.90 -2.47 2.46
N ALA A 155 10.96 -1.59 2.25
CA ALA A 155 10.27 -1.39 1.01
C ALA A 155 10.68 -0.04 0.42
N GLY A 156 11.88 0.42 0.75
CA GLY A 156 12.46 1.65 0.25
C GLY A 156 12.76 1.56 -1.24
N LYS A 157 12.83 2.70 -1.87
CA LYS A 157 13.21 2.84 -3.28
C LYS A 157 14.29 3.89 -3.41
N VAL A 158 15.35 3.56 -4.12
CA VAL A 158 16.34 4.54 -4.54
C VAL A 158 15.79 5.25 -5.77
N LEU A 159 15.57 6.55 -5.65
CA LEU A 159 15.13 7.38 -6.76
C LEU A 159 16.33 8.18 -7.27
N GLN A 160 16.60 8.09 -8.54
CA GLN A 160 17.51 9.04 -9.21
C GLN A 160 16.82 10.40 -9.32
N THR A 161 17.45 11.44 -8.82
CA THR A 161 16.94 12.80 -8.97
C THR A 161 17.34 13.37 -10.33
N ALA A 162 16.63 14.39 -10.79
CA ALA A 162 16.98 15.07 -12.04
C ALA A 162 18.42 15.66 -12.03
N ARG A 163 18.96 15.98 -10.85
CA ARG A 163 20.35 16.41 -10.68
C ARG A 163 21.34 15.29 -11.00
N ASP A 164 21.02 14.05 -10.60
CA ASP A 164 21.90 12.90 -10.85
C ASP A 164 22.04 12.64 -12.34
N TRP A 165 21.00 12.87 -13.14
CA TRP A 165 21.04 12.77 -14.60
C TRP A 165 21.89 13.88 -15.21
N GLN A 166 21.77 15.13 -14.76
CA GLN A 166 22.60 16.24 -15.25
C GLN A 166 24.09 16.03 -14.96
N GLU A 167 24.43 15.57 -13.76
CA GLU A 167 25.80 15.25 -13.39
C GLU A 167 26.40 14.14 -14.25
N VAL A 168 25.59 13.13 -14.63
CA VAL A 168 26.01 12.04 -15.53
C VAL A 168 26.18 12.55 -16.97
N GLU A 169 25.28 13.39 -17.46
CA GLU A 169 25.40 14.01 -18.79
C GLU A 169 26.60 14.94 -18.87
N ASP A 170 26.84 15.78 -17.88
CA ASP A 170 27.97 16.69 -17.81
C ASP A 170 29.29 15.93 -17.67
N ALA A 171 29.33 14.79 -16.95
CA ALA A 171 30.48 13.93 -16.88
C ALA A 171 30.80 13.24 -18.20
N ASN A 172 29.79 12.80 -18.95
CA ASN A 172 29.96 12.19 -20.27
C ASN A 172 30.38 13.20 -21.34
N THR A 173 29.88 14.43 -21.28
CA THR A 173 30.27 15.50 -22.20
C THR A 173 31.70 16.02 -21.96
N ASN A 174 32.18 15.91 -20.72
CA ASN A 174 33.54 16.36 -20.36
C ASN A 174 34.61 15.25 -20.41
N GLY A 175 34.30 14.08 -20.97
CA GLY A 175 35.28 13.00 -21.17
C GLY A 175 35.78 12.33 -19.89
N VAL A 176 35.07 12.44 -18.78
CA VAL A 176 35.33 11.70 -17.52
C VAL A 176 34.68 10.34 -17.62
N SER A 177 35.49 9.28 -17.55
CA SER A 177 35.06 7.89 -17.67
C SER A 177 33.90 7.57 -16.73
N GLU A 178 32.90 6.86 -17.28
CA GLU A 178 31.73 6.34 -16.60
C GLU A 178 32.06 5.78 -15.20
N LYS A 179 31.50 6.38 -14.17
CA LYS A 179 31.29 5.68 -12.92
C LYS A 179 29.98 4.92 -13.04
N GLN A 180 30.08 3.64 -13.39
CA GLN A 180 28.96 2.72 -13.22
C GLN A 180 28.59 2.65 -11.74
N TYR A 181 27.39 3.10 -11.42
CA TYR A 181 26.76 2.85 -10.13
C TYR A 181 25.95 1.55 -10.27
N SER A 182 26.48 0.49 -9.71
CA SER A 182 25.79 -0.78 -9.50
C SER A 182 24.87 -0.70 -8.28
#